data_0edf3de6a9229fe4df60db4dc280c983
#
_entry.id   0edf3de6a9229fe4df60db4dc280c983
#
_cell.length_a   1.000
_cell.length_b   1.000
_cell.length_c   1.000
_cell.angle_alpha   90.00
_cell.angle_beta   90.00
_cell.angle_gamma   90.00
#
_symmetry.space_group_name_H-M   'P 1'
#
loop_
_entity.id
_entity.type
_entity.pdbx_description
1 polymer ?
#
loop_
_entity_poly.entity_id
_entity_poly.type
_entity_poly.pdbx_seq_one_letter_code
_entity_poly.pdbx_strand_id
1 'polypeptide(L)'
;MKLEEIKSLSDKYGLPYDTVTREVYLAITEIFNTERDINAIVDFEELKGTKLGTGHGGGSTGELRLADINKATLLKLRVLIEGRLQRRAALNRFTLFVGIRNSVIDGTICGHDEHGSLLVEVRDETCGDVTTAVCEEYEQPPRERRSCRMGDTLPFYVKEIRPEYDQYRMTRLEIKLSRRSPALVELLIQKHSGIRPKCTRRIAGAFSNILTQRRIPKDVLHKVSKILNERINVKIETNVLAGKAH
;
A
#
# COMPACT_ATOMS: atom_id res chain seq x y z
N MET A 1 5.73 31.19 2.69
CA MET A 1 4.63 30.22 2.54
C MET A 1 3.71 30.43 3.72
N LYS A 2 2.41 30.62 3.50
CA LYS A 2 1.46 30.87 4.59
C LYS A 2 1.04 29.56 5.26
N LEU A 3 0.66 29.60 6.53
CA LEU A 3 0.16 28.46 7.30
C LEU A 3 -0.96 27.71 6.58
N GLU A 4 -1.83 28.46 5.90
CA GLU A 4 -2.95 27.93 5.10
C GLU A 4 -2.48 27.08 3.90
N GLU A 5 -1.35 27.43 3.30
CA GLU A 5 -0.78 26.68 2.17
C GLU A 5 -0.24 25.31 2.61
N ILE A 6 0.40 25.25 3.79
CA ILE A 6 0.87 23.96 4.37
C ILE A 6 -0.32 23.09 4.72
N LYS A 7 -1.38 23.66 5.28
CA LYS A 7 -2.61 22.93 5.60
C LYS A 7 -3.28 22.39 4.34
N SER A 8 -3.34 23.18 3.28
CA SER A 8 -3.87 22.73 1.98
C SER A 8 -3.03 21.59 1.38
N LEU A 9 -1.70 21.61 1.53
CA LEU A 9 -0.83 20.50 1.12
C LEU A 9 -1.03 19.27 1.99
N SER A 10 -1.23 19.42 3.30
CA SER A 10 -1.57 18.34 4.23
C SER A 10 -2.83 17.61 3.77
N ASP A 11 -3.89 18.34 3.49
CA ASP A 11 -5.15 17.78 3.01
C ASP A 11 -5.01 17.12 1.62
N LYS A 12 -4.29 17.79 0.70
CA LYS A 12 -4.07 17.28 -0.67
C LYS A 12 -3.33 15.94 -0.71
N TYR A 13 -2.33 15.76 0.16
CA TYR A 13 -1.48 14.56 0.17
C TYR A 13 -1.83 13.55 1.26
N GLY A 14 -2.80 13.85 2.13
CA GLY A 14 -3.17 12.98 3.25
C GLY A 14 -2.02 12.77 4.24
N LEU A 15 -1.18 13.78 4.44
CA LEU A 15 -0.03 13.71 5.33
C LEU A 15 -0.22 14.58 6.57
N PRO A 16 0.29 14.15 7.74
CA PRO A 16 0.30 14.99 8.93
C PRO A 16 0.99 16.33 8.68
N TYR A 17 0.47 17.41 9.28
CA TYR A 17 1.00 18.77 9.15
C TYR A 17 2.51 18.85 9.40
N ASP A 18 3.00 18.24 10.47
CA ASP A 18 4.44 18.22 10.81
C ASP A 18 5.29 17.54 9.74
N THR A 19 4.75 16.50 9.11
CA THR A 19 5.42 15.79 8.02
C THR A 19 5.53 16.68 6.79
N VAL A 20 4.46 17.38 6.41
CA VAL A 20 4.46 18.32 5.28
C VAL A 20 5.43 19.45 5.54
N THR A 21 5.38 20.04 6.72
CA THR A 21 6.27 21.09 7.17
C THR A 21 7.73 20.68 7.04
N ARG A 22 8.07 19.48 7.52
CA ARG A 22 9.42 18.93 7.43
C ARG A 22 9.88 18.71 6.00
N GLU A 23 9.06 18.15 5.12
CA GLU A 23 9.43 17.90 3.72
C GLU A 23 9.61 19.21 2.94
N VAL A 24 8.80 20.21 3.23
CA VAL A 24 8.96 21.56 2.65
C VAL A 24 10.26 22.20 3.11
N TYR A 25 10.59 22.11 4.40
CA TYR A 25 11.86 22.57 4.94
C TYR A 25 13.05 21.93 4.23
N LEU A 26 13.04 20.61 4.11
CA LEU A 26 14.10 19.87 3.43
C LEU A 26 14.24 20.28 1.95
N ALA A 27 13.14 20.54 1.26
CA ALA A 27 13.17 21.02 -0.12
C ALA A 27 13.79 22.42 -0.24
N ILE A 28 13.45 23.33 0.65
CA ILE A 28 14.01 24.68 0.69
C ILE A 28 15.52 24.60 0.94
N THR A 29 15.94 23.84 1.95
CA THR A 29 17.36 23.64 2.28
C THR A 29 18.15 23.04 1.12
N GLU A 30 17.57 22.05 0.42
CA GLU A 30 18.22 21.41 -0.73
C GLU A 30 18.43 22.39 -1.88
N ILE A 31 17.45 23.22 -2.21
CA ILE A 31 17.57 24.24 -3.26
C ILE A 31 18.63 25.29 -2.92
N PHE A 32 18.66 25.77 -1.69
CA PHE A 32 19.66 26.74 -1.28
C PHE A 32 21.07 26.17 -1.32
N ASN A 33 21.25 24.93 -0.87
CA ASN A 33 22.53 24.26 -0.89
C ASN A 33 23.03 23.98 -2.32
N THR A 34 22.12 23.64 -3.24
CA THR A 34 22.48 23.23 -4.60
C THR A 34 22.69 24.42 -5.54
N GLU A 35 21.85 25.45 -5.47
CA GLU A 35 21.90 26.56 -6.45
C GLU A 35 22.84 27.71 -6.05
N ARG A 36 23.17 27.84 -4.78
CA ARG A 36 23.97 28.97 -4.29
C ARG A 36 25.25 28.60 -3.54
N ASP A 37 25.55 27.30 -3.44
CA ASP A 37 26.70 26.81 -2.65
C ASP A 37 26.70 27.38 -1.21
N ILE A 38 25.47 27.50 -0.63
CA ILE A 38 25.25 28.13 0.65
C ILE A 38 24.75 27.05 1.59
N ASN A 39 25.49 26.75 2.66
CA ASN A 39 24.96 26.03 3.80
C ASN A 39 23.92 26.91 4.51
N ALA A 40 22.63 26.75 4.18
CA ALA A 40 21.56 27.51 4.77
C ALA A 40 20.89 26.71 5.89
N ILE A 41 20.77 27.32 7.06
CA ILE A 41 19.82 26.89 8.07
C ILE A 41 18.57 27.74 7.89
N VAL A 42 17.44 27.11 7.64
CA VAL A 42 16.16 27.81 7.45
C VAL A 42 15.39 27.77 8.75
N ASP A 43 15.04 28.93 9.30
CA ASP A 43 14.13 29.03 10.42
C ASP A 43 12.69 28.99 9.89
N PHE A 44 11.87 28.15 10.50
CA PHE A 44 10.52 27.87 10.02
C PHE A 44 9.49 28.92 10.43
N GLU A 45 9.66 29.51 11.61
CA GLU A 45 8.68 30.48 12.12
C GLU A 45 8.73 31.79 11.33
N GLU A 46 9.89 32.18 10.83
CA GLU A 46 10.05 33.42 10.07
C GLU A 46 10.33 33.21 8.56
N LEU A 47 10.49 31.95 8.09
CA LEU A 47 10.94 31.63 6.71
C LEU A 47 12.22 32.39 6.29
N LYS A 48 13.12 32.56 7.24
CA LYS A 48 14.41 33.19 7.04
C LYS A 48 15.48 32.12 6.94
N GLY A 49 16.34 32.21 5.95
CA GLY A 49 17.53 31.38 5.84
C GLY A 49 18.75 32.15 6.38
N THR A 50 19.55 31.48 7.20
CA THR A 50 20.84 32.02 7.64
C THR A 50 21.95 31.42 6.79
N LYS A 51 22.73 32.26 6.14
CA LYS A 51 23.89 31.87 5.33
C LYS A 51 25.04 31.46 6.27
N LEU A 52 25.39 30.16 6.29
CA LEU A 52 26.62 29.72 6.95
C LEU A 52 27.79 29.85 5.96
N GLY A 53 28.72 30.75 6.24
CA GLY A 53 29.92 30.92 5.43
C GLY A 53 30.81 29.68 5.48
N THR A 54 31.12 29.09 4.31
CA THR A 54 32.19 28.11 4.15
C THR A 54 33.43 28.87 3.66
N GLY A 55 34.33 29.19 4.55
CA GLY A 55 35.60 29.78 4.10
C GLY A 55 36.45 30.40 5.21
N HIS A 56 37.73 30.21 5.14
CA HIS A 56 38.73 30.87 5.97
C HIS A 56 38.66 32.40 5.75
N GLY A 57 38.06 33.11 6.69
CA GLY A 57 38.00 34.57 6.69
C GLY A 57 36.58 35.13 6.68
N GLY A 58 36.05 35.46 7.86
CA GLY A 58 34.92 36.34 8.08
C GLY A 58 33.61 35.95 7.37
N GLY A 59 32.89 35.00 7.93
CA GLY A 59 31.58 34.61 7.42
C GLY A 59 30.54 35.72 7.58
N SER A 60 30.08 36.28 6.47
CA SER A 60 28.93 37.19 6.44
C SER A 60 27.67 36.33 6.68
N THR A 61 27.07 36.43 7.86
CA THR A 61 25.73 35.98 8.13
C THR A 61 24.73 36.90 7.42
N GLY A 62 24.17 36.44 6.30
CA GLY A 62 23.12 37.17 5.57
C GLY A 62 21.79 36.48 5.73
N GLU A 63 20.73 37.24 6.04
CA GLU A 63 19.35 36.72 5.94
C GLU A 63 19.02 36.50 4.46
N LEU A 64 18.51 35.30 4.17
CA LEU A 64 17.93 34.94 2.87
C LEU A 64 16.41 34.93 3.00
N ARG A 65 15.74 35.75 2.20
CA ARG A 65 14.28 35.77 2.15
C ARG A 65 13.80 35.06 0.89
N LEU A 66 12.68 34.36 1.01
CA LEU A 66 12.01 33.76 -0.18
C LEU A 66 11.70 34.80 -1.27
N ALA A 67 11.53 36.06 -0.89
CA ALA A 67 11.34 37.18 -1.83
C ALA A 67 12.55 37.44 -2.73
N ASP A 68 13.75 37.05 -2.30
CA ASP A 68 15.02 37.28 -3.04
C ASP A 68 15.30 36.14 -4.06
N ILE A 69 14.42 35.16 -4.16
CA ILE A 69 14.53 34.00 -5.04
C ILE A 69 13.95 34.36 -6.42
N ASN A 70 14.67 34.05 -7.48
CA ASN A 70 14.16 34.27 -8.83
C ASN A 70 13.02 33.32 -9.18
N LYS A 71 12.18 33.67 -10.19
CA LYS A 71 11.02 32.88 -10.60
C LYS A 71 11.38 31.45 -11.02
N ALA A 72 12.53 31.25 -11.66
CA ALA A 72 12.97 29.93 -12.11
C ALA A 72 13.27 29.00 -10.90
N THR A 73 13.97 29.51 -9.88
CA THR A 73 14.26 28.77 -8.64
C THR A 73 12.99 28.51 -7.86
N LEU A 74 12.02 29.42 -7.82
CA LEU A 74 10.72 29.19 -7.20
C LEU A 74 9.95 28.05 -7.91
N LEU A 75 10.00 27.98 -9.23
CA LEU A 75 9.38 26.90 -9.99
C LEU A 75 10.04 25.55 -9.66
N LYS A 76 11.38 25.50 -9.62
CA LYS A 76 12.13 24.27 -9.22
C LYS A 76 11.79 23.86 -7.79
N LEU A 77 11.71 24.81 -6.86
CA LEU A 77 11.32 24.55 -5.47
C LEU A 77 9.92 23.91 -5.40
N ARG A 78 8.95 24.44 -6.16
CA ARG A 78 7.61 23.90 -6.22
C ARG A 78 7.61 22.45 -6.69
N VAL A 79 8.30 22.14 -7.79
CA VAL A 79 8.43 20.79 -8.33
C VAL A 79 9.10 19.85 -7.31
N LEU A 80 10.13 20.34 -6.60
CA LEU A 80 10.83 19.58 -5.60
C LEU A 80 9.94 19.27 -4.39
N ILE A 81 9.19 20.24 -3.89
CA ILE A 81 8.22 20.06 -2.78
C ILE A 81 7.17 19.03 -3.18
N GLU A 82 6.55 19.20 -4.35
CA GLU A 82 5.53 18.25 -4.82
C GLU A 82 6.09 16.83 -4.95
N GLY A 83 7.28 16.67 -5.53
CA GLY A 83 7.92 15.35 -5.65
C GLY A 83 8.27 14.71 -4.30
N ARG A 84 8.67 15.50 -3.29
CA ARG A 84 8.94 15.00 -1.93
C ARG A 84 7.66 14.58 -1.22
N LEU A 85 6.60 15.39 -1.31
CA LEU A 85 5.31 15.10 -0.69
C LEU A 85 4.65 13.87 -1.32
N GLN A 86 4.68 13.73 -2.65
CA GLN A 86 4.21 12.54 -3.35
C GLN A 86 4.93 11.27 -2.87
N ARG A 87 6.27 11.32 -2.80
CA ARG A 87 7.08 10.21 -2.29
C ARG A 87 6.71 9.86 -0.85
N ARG A 88 6.55 10.88 0.00
CA ARG A 88 6.21 10.66 1.41
C ARG A 88 4.82 10.07 1.58
N ALA A 89 3.84 10.56 0.82
CA ALA A 89 2.49 10.01 0.80
C ALA A 89 2.48 8.54 0.33
N ALA A 90 3.23 8.23 -0.74
CA ALA A 90 3.35 6.86 -1.23
C ALA A 90 4.02 5.93 -0.21
N LEU A 91 5.08 6.37 0.48
CA LEU A 91 5.72 5.62 1.56
C LEU A 91 4.76 5.38 2.75
N ASN A 92 3.99 6.39 3.11
CA ASN A 92 3.01 6.27 4.19
C ASN A 92 1.95 5.22 3.83
N ARG A 93 1.38 5.30 2.63
CA ARG A 93 0.45 4.28 2.12
C ARG A 93 1.08 2.89 2.09
N PHE A 94 2.33 2.76 1.61
CA PHE A 94 3.02 1.48 1.62
C PHE A 94 3.12 0.89 3.03
N THR A 95 3.47 1.70 4.03
CA THR A 95 3.58 1.25 5.42
C THR A 95 2.22 0.78 5.96
N LEU A 96 1.13 1.46 5.62
CA LEU A 96 -0.23 1.07 6.01
C LEU A 96 -0.63 -0.26 5.36
N PHE A 97 -0.46 -0.36 4.04
CA PHE A 97 -0.91 -1.54 3.30
C PHE A 97 0.01 -2.76 3.43
N VAL A 98 1.29 -2.60 3.80
CA VAL A 98 2.20 -3.75 3.94
C VAL A 98 1.70 -4.76 4.98
N GLY A 99 0.97 -4.30 5.99
CA GLY A 99 0.39 -5.15 7.04
C GLY A 99 -0.68 -6.13 6.54
N ILE A 100 -1.34 -5.85 5.41
CA ILE A 100 -2.35 -6.73 4.83
C ILE A 100 -1.78 -7.75 3.83
N ARG A 101 -0.47 -7.74 3.59
CA ARG A 101 0.17 -8.76 2.75
C ARG A 101 -0.04 -10.14 3.35
N ASN A 102 -0.29 -11.13 2.51
CA ASN A 102 -0.61 -12.51 2.90
C ASN A 102 -1.90 -12.66 3.72
N SER A 103 -2.80 -11.68 3.67
CA SER A 103 -4.13 -11.73 4.27
C SER A 103 -5.22 -11.84 3.21
N VAL A 104 -6.46 -11.98 3.67
CA VAL A 104 -7.65 -11.92 2.82
C VAL A 104 -8.39 -10.62 3.11
N ILE A 105 -8.67 -9.89 2.05
CA ILE A 105 -9.42 -8.64 2.08
C ILE A 105 -10.64 -8.75 1.18
N ASP A 106 -11.70 -8.06 1.55
CA ASP A 106 -12.86 -7.90 0.68
C ASP A 106 -12.60 -6.69 -0.24
N GLY A 107 -12.76 -6.88 -1.55
CA GLY A 107 -12.53 -5.84 -2.55
C GLY A 107 -13.69 -5.73 -3.52
N THR A 108 -14.00 -4.51 -3.96
CA THR A 108 -15.07 -4.22 -4.90
C THR A 108 -14.51 -4.01 -6.31
N ILE A 109 -15.04 -4.75 -7.27
CA ILE A 109 -14.60 -4.66 -8.67
C ILE A 109 -15.07 -3.31 -9.23
N CYS A 110 -14.13 -2.47 -9.64
CA CYS A 110 -14.39 -1.15 -10.24
C CYS A 110 -14.16 -1.11 -11.76
N GLY A 111 -13.54 -2.15 -12.34
CA GLY A 111 -13.33 -2.22 -13.77
C GLY A 111 -12.48 -3.41 -14.21
N HIS A 112 -12.16 -3.39 -15.51
CA HIS A 112 -11.22 -4.32 -16.14
C HIS A 112 -10.21 -3.50 -16.93
N ASP A 113 -8.97 -3.97 -16.98
CA ASP A 113 -7.99 -3.41 -17.90
C ASP A 113 -8.09 -4.06 -19.29
N GLU A 114 -7.30 -3.56 -20.23
CA GLU A 114 -7.23 -4.08 -21.62
C GLU A 114 -6.67 -5.50 -21.72
N HIS A 115 -6.03 -6.00 -20.65
CA HIS A 115 -5.46 -7.35 -20.56
C HIS A 115 -6.39 -8.34 -19.81
N GLY A 116 -7.61 -7.91 -19.45
CA GLY A 116 -8.58 -8.74 -18.75
C GLY A 116 -8.33 -8.88 -17.23
N SER A 117 -7.42 -8.08 -16.66
CA SER A 117 -7.23 -8.03 -15.22
C SER A 117 -8.39 -7.27 -14.55
N LEU A 118 -8.78 -7.69 -13.35
CA LEU A 118 -9.76 -6.95 -12.53
C LEU A 118 -9.07 -5.78 -11.84
N LEU A 119 -9.65 -4.61 -11.97
CA LEU A 119 -9.35 -3.46 -11.13
C LEU A 119 -10.28 -3.52 -9.91
N VAL A 120 -9.69 -3.53 -8.73
CA VAL A 120 -10.40 -3.79 -7.48
C VAL A 120 -10.13 -2.66 -6.50
N GLU A 121 -11.18 -2.02 -6.03
CA GLU A 121 -11.09 -1.09 -4.92
C GLU A 121 -10.92 -1.85 -3.61
N VAL A 122 -9.84 -1.53 -2.91
CA VAL A 122 -9.51 -2.06 -1.59
C VAL A 122 -9.50 -0.91 -0.60
N ARG A 123 -10.22 -1.09 0.49
CA ARG A 123 -10.28 -0.12 1.57
C ARG A 123 -9.43 -0.61 2.74
N ASP A 124 -8.58 0.25 3.26
CA ASP A 124 -7.93 0.04 4.54
C ASP A 124 -8.96 0.26 5.67
N GLU A 125 -9.15 -0.74 6.51
CA GLU A 125 -10.11 -0.67 7.63
C GLU A 125 -9.67 0.29 8.73
N THR A 126 -8.37 0.63 8.79
CA THR A 126 -7.78 1.44 9.85
C THR A 126 -7.89 2.93 9.57
N CYS A 127 -7.57 3.35 8.33
CA CYS A 127 -7.58 4.76 7.95
C CYS A 127 -8.73 5.13 6.99
N GLY A 128 -9.46 4.14 6.47
CA GLY A 128 -10.53 4.36 5.50
C GLY A 128 -10.04 4.71 4.09
N ASP A 129 -8.72 4.73 3.87
CA ASP A 129 -8.13 5.01 2.56
C ASP A 129 -8.53 3.95 1.54
N VAL A 130 -8.86 4.42 0.34
CA VAL A 130 -9.22 3.57 -0.80
C VAL A 130 -8.07 3.57 -1.80
N THR A 131 -7.67 2.39 -2.24
CA THR A 131 -6.67 2.24 -3.28
C THR A 131 -7.11 1.20 -4.30
N THR A 132 -6.63 1.34 -5.54
CA THR A 132 -6.92 0.36 -6.59
C THR A 132 -5.86 -0.72 -6.58
N ALA A 133 -6.30 -1.97 -6.46
CA ALA A 133 -5.48 -3.17 -6.56
C ALA A 133 -5.78 -3.90 -7.87
N VAL A 134 -4.88 -4.77 -8.30
CA VAL A 134 -5.00 -5.51 -9.56
C VAL A 134 -5.04 -7.01 -9.29
N CYS A 135 -6.06 -7.69 -9.85
CA CYS A 135 -6.09 -9.14 -9.94
C CYS A 135 -5.90 -9.56 -11.39
N GLU A 136 -4.66 -9.92 -11.75
CA GLU A 136 -4.27 -10.29 -13.11
C GLU A 136 -5.13 -11.45 -13.64
N GLU A 137 -5.36 -11.53 -14.95
CA GLU A 137 -6.26 -12.52 -15.56
C GLU A 137 -5.91 -13.95 -15.15
N TYR A 138 -4.62 -14.29 -15.10
CA TYR A 138 -4.17 -15.64 -14.70
C TYR A 138 -4.35 -15.93 -13.19
N GLU A 139 -4.58 -14.92 -12.37
CA GLU A 139 -4.90 -15.05 -10.93
C GLU A 139 -6.42 -15.16 -10.68
N GLN A 140 -7.24 -15.13 -11.73
CA GLN A 140 -8.70 -15.31 -11.68
C GLN A 140 -9.06 -16.76 -12.03
N PRO A 141 -10.02 -17.38 -11.32
CA PRO A 141 -10.57 -18.67 -11.74
C PRO A 141 -11.20 -18.54 -13.15
N PRO A 142 -10.98 -19.49 -14.07
CA PRO A 142 -11.48 -19.39 -15.45
C PRO A 142 -12.99 -19.14 -15.56
N ARG A 143 -13.77 -19.66 -14.62
CA ARG A 143 -15.23 -19.46 -14.57
C ARG A 143 -15.62 -18.05 -14.14
N GLU A 144 -14.82 -17.41 -13.26
CA GLU A 144 -15.09 -16.08 -12.73
C GLU A 144 -14.76 -14.98 -13.74
N ARG A 145 -13.79 -15.16 -14.66
CA ARG A 145 -13.39 -14.18 -15.65
C ARG A 145 -14.54 -13.58 -16.48
N ARG A 146 -15.60 -14.39 -16.72
CA ARG A 146 -16.78 -13.98 -17.49
C ARG A 146 -17.99 -13.61 -16.63
N SER A 147 -17.97 -13.92 -15.36
CA SER A 147 -19.11 -13.72 -14.45
C SER A 147 -18.94 -12.55 -13.48
N CYS A 148 -17.72 -12.12 -13.21
CA CYS A 148 -17.46 -10.97 -12.36
C CYS A 148 -17.90 -9.66 -13.03
N ARG A 149 -18.65 -8.84 -12.30
CA ARG A 149 -19.20 -7.56 -12.76
C ARG A 149 -18.69 -6.41 -11.91
N MET A 150 -18.71 -5.22 -12.49
CA MET A 150 -18.49 -4.00 -11.72
C MET A 150 -19.50 -3.91 -10.57
N GLY A 151 -19.04 -3.54 -9.40
CA GLY A 151 -19.82 -3.48 -8.16
C GLY A 151 -19.84 -4.78 -7.35
N ASP A 152 -19.38 -5.90 -7.90
CA ASP A 152 -19.29 -7.15 -7.12
C ASP A 152 -18.20 -7.00 -6.06
N THR A 153 -18.53 -7.37 -4.82
CA THR A 153 -17.57 -7.42 -3.71
C THR A 153 -17.18 -8.87 -3.44
N LEU A 154 -15.91 -9.18 -3.59
CA LEU A 154 -15.37 -10.53 -3.45
C LEU A 154 -14.15 -10.54 -2.52
N PRO A 155 -13.88 -11.65 -1.82
CA PRO A 155 -12.65 -11.80 -1.05
C PRO A 155 -11.46 -12.13 -1.97
N PHE A 156 -10.36 -11.43 -1.76
CA PHE A 156 -9.10 -11.61 -2.47
C PHE A 156 -7.97 -11.91 -1.48
N TYR A 157 -7.05 -12.76 -1.89
CA TYR A 157 -5.78 -12.93 -1.21
C TYR A 157 -4.80 -11.86 -1.68
N VAL A 158 -4.20 -11.12 -0.76
CA VAL A 158 -3.16 -10.13 -1.06
C VAL A 158 -1.84 -10.84 -1.27
N LYS A 159 -1.47 -11.03 -2.54
CA LYS A 159 -0.28 -11.78 -2.92
C LYS A 159 0.98 -10.94 -2.74
N GLU A 160 0.92 -9.70 -3.15
CA GLU A 160 2.07 -8.82 -3.20
C GLU A 160 1.66 -7.37 -3.07
N ILE A 161 2.52 -6.60 -2.43
CA ILE A 161 2.44 -5.15 -2.33
C ILE A 161 3.81 -4.61 -2.68
N ARG A 162 3.87 -3.80 -3.71
CA ARG A 162 5.10 -3.19 -4.22
C ARG A 162 4.97 -1.69 -4.34
N PRO A 163 6.01 -0.93 -3.99
CA PRO A 163 6.11 0.45 -4.43
C PRO A 163 6.41 0.49 -5.93
N GLU A 164 5.65 1.26 -6.68
CA GLU A 164 5.94 1.54 -8.09
C GLU A 164 6.70 2.85 -8.22
N TYR A 165 7.74 2.84 -9.02
CA TYR A 165 8.63 3.98 -9.21
C TYR A 165 8.51 4.49 -10.65
N ASP A 166 8.33 5.81 -10.77
CA ASP A 166 8.49 6.52 -12.03
C ASP A 166 9.76 7.35 -11.98
N GLN A 167 10.66 7.19 -12.96
CA GLN A 167 11.94 7.90 -13.06
C GLN A 167 12.69 7.99 -11.71
N TYR A 168 12.81 6.85 -11.00
CA TYR A 168 13.44 6.72 -9.67
C TYR A 168 12.66 7.33 -8.49
N ARG A 169 11.41 7.74 -8.69
CA ARG A 169 10.55 8.24 -7.64
C ARG A 169 9.38 7.27 -7.42
N MET A 170 9.14 6.92 -6.15
CA MET A 170 7.96 6.16 -5.77
C MET A 170 6.71 7.01 -6.03
N THR A 171 5.87 6.59 -6.96
CA THR A 171 4.69 7.35 -7.40
C THR A 171 3.40 6.76 -6.91
N ARG A 172 3.31 5.45 -6.86
CA ARG A 172 2.10 4.74 -6.43
C ARG A 172 2.41 3.41 -5.78
N LEU A 173 1.39 2.81 -5.22
CA LEU A 173 1.42 1.49 -4.62
C LEU A 173 0.75 0.51 -5.57
N GLU A 174 1.46 -0.53 -5.98
CA GLU A 174 0.91 -1.66 -6.71
C GLU A 174 0.52 -2.77 -5.72
N ILE A 175 -0.75 -3.12 -5.66
CA ILE A 175 -1.27 -4.23 -4.86
C ILE A 175 -1.74 -5.32 -5.80
N LYS A 176 -1.10 -6.51 -5.75
CA LYS A 176 -1.48 -7.68 -6.53
C LYS A 176 -2.34 -8.61 -5.72
N LEU A 177 -3.49 -8.93 -6.28
CA LEU A 177 -4.50 -9.80 -5.69
C LEU A 177 -4.55 -11.15 -6.39
N SER A 178 -5.02 -12.16 -5.67
CA SER A 178 -5.25 -13.49 -6.24
C SER A 178 -6.56 -14.09 -5.75
N ARG A 179 -7.34 -14.62 -6.68
CA ARG A 179 -8.48 -15.49 -6.44
C ARG A 179 -8.12 -16.98 -6.54
N ARG A 180 -6.93 -17.29 -7.07
CA ARG A 180 -6.46 -18.67 -7.29
C ARG A 180 -5.56 -19.21 -6.17
N SER A 181 -5.02 -18.36 -5.32
CA SER A 181 -4.10 -18.77 -4.26
C SER A 181 -4.71 -19.84 -3.33
N PRO A 182 -4.01 -20.95 -3.03
CA PRO A 182 -4.45 -21.90 -2.01
C PRO A 182 -4.67 -21.27 -0.64
N ALA A 183 -3.88 -20.25 -0.30
CA ALA A 183 -3.99 -19.52 0.95
C ALA A 183 -5.35 -18.82 1.11
N LEU A 184 -6.04 -18.46 0.02
CA LEU A 184 -7.36 -17.85 0.09
C LEU A 184 -8.36 -18.77 0.80
N VAL A 185 -8.38 -20.06 0.45
CA VAL A 185 -9.29 -21.06 1.09
C VAL A 185 -8.92 -21.26 2.56
N GLU A 186 -7.62 -21.39 2.85
CA GLU A 186 -7.11 -21.58 4.21
C GLU A 186 -7.54 -20.45 5.13
N LEU A 187 -7.31 -19.21 4.68
CA LEU A 187 -7.59 -18.01 5.45
C LEU A 187 -9.10 -17.73 5.58
N LEU A 188 -9.89 -18.02 4.54
CA LEU A 188 -11.36 -17.91 4.64
C LEU A 188 -11.93 -18.89 5.67
N ILE A 189 -11.44 -20.13 5.68
CA ILE A 189 -11.85 -21.10 6.70
C ILE A 189 -11.38 -20.63 8.08
N GLN A 190 -10.16 -20.14 8.20
CA GLN A 190 -9.64 -19.60 9.46
C GLN A 190 -10.48 -18.41 9.95
N LYS A 191 -10.85 -17.48 9.07
CA LYS A 191 -11.68 -16.29 9.39
C LYS A 191 -13.04 -16.70 10.00
N HIS A 192 -13.62 -17.82 9.52
CA HIS A 192 -14.96 -18.24 9.95
C HIS A 192 -15.00 -19.34 11.01
N SER A 193 -13.92 -20.10 11.22
CA SER A 193 -13.91 -21.21 12.19
C SER A 193 -12.82 -21.09 13.27
N GLY A 194 -11.88 -20.15 13.11
CA GLY A 194 -10.67 -20.10 13.96
C GLY A 194 -9.67 -21.24 13.70
N ILE A 195 -9.99 -22.18 12.81
CA ILE A 195 -9.14 -23.33 12.48
C ILE A 195 -8.38 -23.01 11.19
N ARG A 196 -7.05 -23.04 11.26
CA ARG A 196 -6.21 -22.87 10.07
C ARG A 196 -5.88 -24.23 9.46
N PRO A 197 -6.53 -24.63 8.38
CA PRO A 197 -6.21 -25.85 7.66
C PRO A 197 -5.07 -25.62 6.68
N LYS A 198 -4.58 -26.71 6.08
CA LYS A 198 -3.62 -26.67 4.98
C LYS A 198 -4.30 -27.10 3.68
N CYS A 199 -4.25 -26.28 2.67
CA CYS A 199 -4.72 -26.62 1.32
C CYS A 199 -3.63 -27.42 0.59
N THR A 200 -3.86 -28.69 0.34
CA THR A 200 -2.90 -29.57 -0.32
C THR A 200 -2.98 -29.52 -1.84
N ARG A 201 -4.16 -29.25 -2.38
CA ARG A 201 -4.39 -29.11 -3.83
C ARG A 201 -5.61 -28.23 -4.06
N ARG A 202 -5.52 -27.27 -4.96
CA ARG A 202 -6.63 -26.42 -5.38
C ARG A 202 -6.69 -26.30 -6.89
N ILE A 203 -7.87 -26.45 -7.44
CA ILE A 203 -8.24 -26.01 -8.78
C ILE A 203 -9.34 -24.98 -8.58
N ALA A 204 -8.97 -23.71 -8.65
CA ALA A 204 -9.86 -22.60 -8.33
C ALA A 204 -11.12 -22.60 -9.21
N GLY A 205 -12.29 -22.44 -8.61
CA GLY A 205 -13.59 -22.57 -9.26
C GLY A 205 -14.05 -24.01 -9.52
N ALA A 206 -13.28 -25.03 -9.06
CA ALA A 206 -13.66 -26.43 -9.18
C ALA A 206 -13.62 -27.15 -7.82
N PHE A 207 -12.45 -27.32 -7.23
CA PHE A 207 -12.32 -27.96 -5.93
C PHE A 207 -11.07 -27.57 -5.16
N SER A 208 -11.14 -27.73 -3.83
CA SER A 208 -10.02 -27.62 -2.89
C SER A 208 -9.94 -28.84 -1.97
N ASN A 209 -8.77 -29.43 -1.86
CA ASN A 209 -8.49 -30.50 -0.90
C ASN A 209 -7.77 -29.93 0.31
N ILE A 210 -8.36 -30.11 1.47
CA ILE A 210 -7.94 -29.48 2.72
C ILE A 210 -7.58 -30.57 3.72
N LEU A 211 -6.45 -30.34 4.38
CA LEU A 211 -5.94 -31.16 5.48
C LEU A 211 -6.09 -30.39 6.79
N THR A 212 -6.62 -31.01 7.82
CA THR A 212 -6.82 -30.38 9.13
C THR A 212 -6.68 -31.40 10.25
N GLN A 213 -6.28 -30.93 11.43
CA GLN A 213 -6.23 -31.75 12.65
C GLN A 213 -7.55 -31.72 13.44
N ARG A 214 -8.39 -30.74 13.18
CA ARG A 214 -9.67 -30.54 13.88
C ARG A 214 -10.83 -30.51 12.90
N ARG A 215 -11.98 -30.97 13.36
CA ARG A 215 -13.20 -30.94 12.55
C ARG A 215 -13.65 -29.51 12.30
N ILE A 216 -13.78 -29.12 11.04
CA ILE A 216 -14.32 -27.83 10.62
C ILE A 216 -15.86 -27.94 10.59
N PRO A 217 -16.62 -26.97 11.12
CA PRO A 217 -18.06 -26.94 11.05
C PRO A 217 -18.58 -26.99 9.60
N LYS A 218 -19.64 -27.72 9.36
CA LYS A 218 -20.20 -27.92 8.01
C LYS A 218 -20.75 -26.63 7.40
N ASP A 219 -21.32 -25.76 8.21
CA ASP A 219 -21.82 -24.44 7.81
C ASP A 219 -20.70 -23.52 7.30
N VAL A 220 -19.53 -23.55 7.95
CA VAL A 220 -18.33 -22.82 7.49
C VAL A 220 -17.86 -23.35 6.13
N LEU A 221 -17.78 -24.69 5.98
CA LEU A 221 -17.39 -25.30 4.70
C LEU A 221 -18.37 -24.93 3.59
N HIS A 222 -19.67 -24.95 3.88
CA HIS A 222 -20.71 -24.56 2.92
C HIS A 222 -20.61 -23.09 2.54
N LYS A 223 -20.38 -22.20 3.52
CA LYS A 223 -20.21 -20.76 3.30
C LYS A 223 -19.01 -20.49 2.40
N VAL A 224 -17.84 -21.06 2.72
CA VAL A 224 -16.63 -20.87 1.93
C VAL A 224 -16.74 -21.49 0.53
N SER A 225 -17.36 -22.68 0.42
CA SER A 225 -17.66 -23.31 -0.86
C SER A 225 -18.53 -22.41 -1.75
N LYS A 226 -19.54 -21.75 -1.20
CA LYS A 226 -20.40 -20.81 -1.93
C LYS A 226 -19.66 -19.56 -2.36
N ILE A 227 -18.82 -18.98 -1.47
CA ILE A 227 -18.02 -17.77 -1.75
C ILE A 227 -17.02 -18.01 -2.90
N LEU A 228 -16.42 -19.20 -2.95
CA LEU A 228 -15.40 -19.54 -3.94
C LEU A 228 -15.94 -20.27 -5.16
N ASN A 229 -17.24 -20.66 -5.12
CA ASN A 229 -17.90 -21.48 -6.14
C ASN A 229 -17.10 -22.76 -6.45
N GLU A 230 -16.62 -23.46 -5.40
CA GLU A 230 -15.82 -24.67 -5.54
C GLU A 230 -16.16 -25.71 -4.45
N ARG A 231 -15.95 -27.01 -4.74
CA ARG A 231 -16.12 -28.08 -3.77
C ARG A 231 -14.94 -28.07 -2.79
N ILE A 232 -15.23 -28.18 -1.49
CA ILE A 232 -14.20 -28.29 -0.45
C ILE A 232 -14.22 -29.72 0.09
N ASN A 233 -13.13 -30.47 -0.15
CA ASN A 233 -12.92 -31.81 0.36
C ASN A 233 -12.01 -31.73 1.59
N VAL A 234 -12.44 -32.25 2.72
CA VAL A 234 -11.70 -32.17 3.98
C VAL A 234 -11.22 -33.57 4.38
N LYS A 235 -9.89 -33.68 4.61
CA LYS A 235 -9.27 -34.84 5.24
C LYS A 235 -8.81 -34.45 6.63
N ILE A 236 -9.20 -35.23 7.63
CA ILE A 236 -8.76 -35.03 9.02
C ILE A 236 -7.55 -35.96 9.26
N GLU A 237 -6.40 -35.36 9.60
CA GLU A 237 -5.27 -36.11 10.12
C GLU A 237 -5.45 -36.32 11.62
N THR A 238 -5.77 -37.54 11.99
CA THR A 238 -5.67 -37.96 13.39
C THR A 238 -4.18 -38.23 13.65
N ASN A 239 -3.51 -37.39 14.44
CA ASN A 239 -2.21 -37.72 14.99
C ASN A 239 -2.41 -38.93 15.90
N VAL A 240 -2.22 -40.12 15.38
CA VAL A 240 -1.95 -41.27 16.20
C VAL A 240 -0.55 -41.06 16.76
N LEU A 241 -0.50 -40.40 17.93
CA LEU A 241 0.68 -40.54 18.80
C LEU A 241 0.75 -42.03 19.16
N ALA A 242 1.45 -42.76 18.35
CA ALA A 242 1.89 -44.10 18.71
C ALA A 242 2.83 -43.95 19.92
N GLY A 243 2.26 -44.06 21.10
CA GLY A 243 3.00 -44.32 22.31
C GLY A 243 3.78 -45.62 22.10
N LYS A 244 5.05 -45.53 21.74
CA LYS A 244 6.00 -46.58 22.02
C LYS A 244 6.41 -46.38 23.47
N ALA A 245 5.66 -47.02 24.34
CA ALA A 245 6.19 -47.43 25.64
C ALA A 245 7.17 -48.57 25.37
N HIS A 246 8.37 -48.35 25.72
CA HIS A 246 9.35 -49.41 26.05
C HIS A 246 9.94 -49.05 27.41
#